data_010098982880d0fb388601d904a0fb70
#
_entry.id   010098982880d0fb388601d904a0fb70
#
_cell.length_a   1.000
_cell.length_b   1.000
_cell.length_c   1.000
_cell.angle_alpha   90.00
_cell.angle_beta   90.00
_cell.angle_gamma   90.00
#
_symmetry.space_group_name_H-M   'P 1'
#
loop_
_entity.id
_entity.type
_entity.pdbx_description
1 polymer ?
#
loop_
_entity_poly.entity_id
_entity_poly.type
_entity_poly.pdbx_seq_one_letter_code
_entity_poly.pdbx_strand_id
1 'polypeptide(L)' 'MLAAALEHVVKGIVDHPDDVRIDSSTSSRGDVLEVHVHADDRGRVIGRGGRTAKALRTLVSALADGRRVRVDVADD' A
#
# COMPACT_ATOMS: atom_id res chain seq x y z
N MET A 1 -2.44 5.88 11.41
CA MET A 1 -0.98 6.05 11.37
C MET A 1 -0.32 5.18 10.30
N LEU A 2 -0.67 3.88 10.21
CA LEU A 2 -0.10 3.01 9.17
C LEU A 2 -0.50 3.47 7.77
N ALA A 3 -1.75 3.86 7.58
CA ALA A 3 -2.22 4.34 6.28
C ALA A 3 -1.45 5.59 5.85
N ALA A 4 -1.19 6.51 6.76
CA ALA A 4 -0.45 7.73 6.45
C ALA A 4 1.01 7.43 6.08
N ALA A 5 1.64 6.49 6.78
CA ALA A 5 3.00 6.07 6.46
C ALA A 5 3.07 5.41 5.08
N LEU A 6 2.13 4.53 4.78
CA LEU A 6 2.06 3.86 3.48
C LEU A 6 1.81 4.88 2.36
N GLU A 7 0.89 5.82 2.57
CA GLU A 7 0.60 6.87 1.61
C GLU A 7 1.85 7.69 1.29
N HIS A 8 2.61 8.06 2.33
CA HIS A 8 3.84 8.83 2.16
C HIS A 8 4.85 8.10 1.28
N VAL A 9 5.06 6.81 1.53
CA VAL A 9 6.01 6.00 0.76
C VAL A 9 5.54 5.84 -0.68
N VAL A 10 4.26 5.54 -0.89
CA VAL A 10 3.70 5.36 -2.23
C VAL A 10 3.80 6.64 -3.04
N LYS A 11 3.53 7.79 -2.42
CA LYS A 11 3.67 9.10 -3.10
C LYS A 11 5.10 9.37 -3.55
N GLY A 12 6.08 8.82 -2.85
CA GLY A 12 7.47 8.94 -3.25
C GLY A 12 7.88 8.06 -4.42
N ILE A 13 7.06 7.06 -4.77
CA ILE A 13 7.37 6.09 -5.83
C ILE A 13 6.72 6.49 -7.16
N VAL A 14 5.52 7.09 -7.11
CA VAL A 14 4.68 7.28 -8.29
C VAL A 14 4.94 8.61 -8.99
N ASP A 15 4.49 8.70 -10.25
CA ASP A 15 4.55 9.93 -11.02
C ASP A 15 3.32 10.82 -10.81
N HIS A 16 2.23 10.25 -10.30
CA HIS A 16 0.97 10.97 -10.08
C HIS A 16 0.60 10.92 -8.60
N PRO A 17 1.35 11.64 -7.73
CA PRO A 17 1.13 11.53 -6.28
C PRO A 17 -0.23 12.04 -5.83
N ASP A 18 -0.85 12.94 -6.59
CA ASP A 18 -2.17 13.46 -6.25
C ASP A 18 -3.28 12.42 -6.40
N ASP A 19 -3.01 11.35 -7.14
CA ASP A 19 -3.98 10.26 -7.34
C ASP A 19 -3.83 9.13 -6.30
N VAL A 20 -2.87 9.24 -5.41
CA VAL A 20 -2.66 8.22 -4.38
C VAL A 20 -3.74 8.32 -3.31
N ARG A 21 -4.38 7.19 -3.02
CA ARG A 21 -5.36 7.09 -1.96
C ARG A 21 -5.20 5.75 -1.25
N ILE A 22 -5.26 5.76 0.06
CA ILE A 22 -5.20 4.54 0.87
C ILE A 22 -6.54 4.37 1.55
N ASP A 23 -7.25 3.29 1.23
CA ASP A 23 -8.50 2.94 1.89
C ASP A 23 -8.23 1.90 2.97
N SER A 24 -8.67 2.18 4.19
CA SER A 24 -8.54 1.30 5.33
C SER A 24 -9.85 0.60 5.61
N SER A 25 -9.79 -0.71 5.83
CA SER A 25 -10.94 -1.43 6.35
C SER A 25 -10.48 -2.38 7.45
N THR A 26 -11.38 -2.63 8.41
CA THR A 26 -11.09 -3.47 9.56
C THR A 26 -12.05 -4.65 9.56
N SER A 27 -11.52 -5.84 9.82
CA SER A 27 -12.32 -7.06 9.95
C SER A 27 -11.83 -7.87 11.13
N SER A 28 -12.53 -8.97 11.44
CA SER A 28 -12.12 -9.89 12.48
C SER A 28 -10.77 -10.56 12.19
N ARG A 29 -10.34 -10.54 10.91
CA ARG A 29 -9.06 -11.11 10.48
C ARG A 29 -7.92 -10.11 10.47
N GLY A 30 -8.19 -8.85 10.82
CA GLY A 30 -7.21 -7.79 10.82
C GLY A 30 -7.60 -6.64 9.91
N ASP A 31 -6.66 -5.76 9.67
CA ASP A 31 -6.86 -4.56 8.85
C ASP A 31 -6.39 -4.81 7.43
N VAL A 32 -7.06 -4.18 6.48
CA VAL A 32 -6.65 -4.17 5.08
C VAL A 32 -6.43 -2.72 4.65
N LEU A 33 -5.26 -2.46 4.08
CA LEU A 33 -4.95 -1.17 3.48
C LEU A 33 -4.91 -1.37 1.96
N GLU A 34 -5.86 -0.75 1.28
CA GLU A 34 -5.95 -0.84 -0.18
C GLU A 34 -5.36 0.41 -0.81
N VAL A 35 -4.34 0.21 -1.65
CA VAL A 35 -3.61 1.29 -2.31
C VAL A 35 -4.24 1.57 -3.66
N HIS A 36 -4.69 2.81 -3.87
CA HIS A 36 -5.20 3.27 -5.16
C HIS A 36 -4.23 4.27 -5.74
N VAL A 37 -3.82 4.06 -6.98
CA VAL A 37 -2.92 4.95 -7.70
C VAL A 37 -3.42 5.13 -9.12
N HIS A 38 -2.84 6.10 -9.84
CA HIS A 38 -3.11 6.28 -11.26
C HIS A 38 -2.78 4.98 -11.99
N ALA A 39 -3.57 4.63 -13.01
CA ALA A 39 -3.39 3.39 -13.77
C ALA A 39 -1.97 3.23 -14.29
N ASP A 40 -1.34 4.33 -14.71
CA ASP A 40 0.03 4.30 -15.24
C ASP A 40 1.07 4.00 -14.16
N ASP A 41 0.73 4.18 -12.90
CA ASP A 41 1.65 3.95 -11.78
C ASP A 41 1.51 2.58 -11.14
N ARG A 42 0.49 1.81 -11.49
CA ARG A 42 0.25 0.50 -10.86
C ARG A 42 1.43 -0.44 -11.00
N GLY A 43 1.99 -0.51 -12.21
CA GLY A 43 3.13 -1.38 -12.46
C GLY A 43 4.34 -1.02 -11.61
N ARG A 44 4.54 0.27 -11.34
CA ARG A 44 5.64 0.74 -10.50
C ARG A 44 5.44 0.38 -9.04
N VAL A 45 4.19 0.47 -8.56
CA VAL A 45 3.87 0.13 -7.17
C VAL A 45 3.93 -1.37 -6.93
N ILE A 46 3.53 -2.18 -7.92
CA ILE A 46 3.66 -3.63 -7.84
C ILE A 46 5.12 -4.04 -7.96
N GLY A 47 5.82 -3.46 -8.93
CA GLY A 47 7.21 -3.75 -9.19
C GLY A 47 7.40 -5.05 -9.97
N ARG A 48 8.63 -5.27 -10.44
CA ARG A 48 8.96 -6.45 -11.21
C ARG A 48 8.83 -7.70 -10.32
N GLY A 49 7.98 -8.64 -10.74
CA GLY A 49 7.73 -9.84 -9.97
C GLY A 49 7.05 -9.60 -8.64
N GLY A 50 6.39 -8.44 -8.47
CA GLY A 50 5.70 -8.10 -7.24
C GLY A 50 6.63 -7.62 -6.12
N ARG A 51 7.88 -7.30 -6.43
CA ARG A 51 8.89 -7.00 -5.40
C ARG A 51 8.60 -5.72 -4.63
N THR A 52 8.13 -4.67 -5.30
CA THR A 52 7.81 -3.41 -4.62
C THR A 52 6.61 -3.61 -3.70
N ALA A 53 5.57 -4.27 -4.16
CA ALA A 53 4.40 -4.57 -3.33
C ALA A 53 4.78 -5.41 -2.11
N LYS A 54 5.67 -6.38 -2.30
CA LYS A 54 6.16 -7.21 -1.21
C LYS A 54 6.94 -6.37 -0.19
N ALA A 55 7.77 -5.46 -0.67
CA ALA A 55 8.53 -4.55 0.21
C ALA A 55 7.59 -3.66 1.02
N LEU A 56 6.53 -3.15 0.40
CA LEU A 56 5.52 -2.34 1.09
C LEU A 56 4.81 -3.16 2.18
N ARG A 57 4.49 -4.41 1.90
CA ARG A 57 3.88 -5.30 2.89
C ARG A 57 4.82 -5.54 4.07
N THR A 58 6.10 -5.76 3.80
CA THR A 58 7.11 -5.96 4.83
C THR A 58 7.24 -4.72 5.71
N LEU A 59 7.29 -3.55 5.10
CA LEU A 59 7.37 -2.28 5.83
C LEU A 59 6.17 -2.10 6.76
N VAL A 60 4.97 -2.28 6.23
CA VAL A 60 3.74 -2.11 7.00
C VAL A 60 3.67 -3.13 8.13
N SER A 61 4.04 -4.39 7.87
CA SER A 61 4.07 -5.43 8.91
C SER A 61 5.01 -5.06 10.05
N ALA A 62 6.16 -4.49 9.73
CA ALA A 62 7.12 -4.06 10.75
C ALA A 62 6.54 -2.92 11.60
N LEU A 63 5.84 -1.98 10.97
CA LEU A 63 5.26 -0.84 11.68
C LEU A 63 3.99 -1.22 12.45
N ALA A 64 3.36 -2.32 12.08
CA ALA A 64 2.10 -2.75 12.70
C ALA A 64 2.28 -3.34 14.10
N ASP A 65 3.50 -3.71 14.45
CA ASP A 65 3.86 -4.15 15.80
C ASP A 65 2.97 -5.29 16.32
N GLY A 66 2.93 -6.39 15.55
CA GLY A 66 2.19 -7.59 15.92
C GLY A 66 0.73 -7.60 15.46
N ARG A 67 0.21 -6.50 14.96
CA ARG A 67 -1.15 -6.45 14.40
C ARG A 67 -1.16 -7.09 13.01
N ARG A 68 -2.28 -7.67 12.65
CA ARG A 68 -2.47 -8.19 11.30
C ARG A 68 -2.89 -7.08 10.37
N VAL A 69 -2.03 -6.73 9.43
CA VAL A 69 -2.33 -5.72 8.42
C VAL A 69 -1.94 -6.27 7.05
N ARG A 70 -2.87 -6.21 6.13
CA ARG A 70 -2.66 -6.64 4.75
C ARG A 70 -2.65 -5.42 3.85
N VAL A 71 -1.73 -5.41 2.88
CA VAL A 71 -1.64 -4.34 1.89
C VAL A 71 -1.97 -4.92 0.52
N ASP A 72 -2.98 -4.37 -0.13
CA ASP A 72 -3.38 -4.75 -1.48
C ASP A 72 -3.30 -3.55 -2.40
N VAL A 73 -2.91 -3.78 -3.65
CA VAL A 73 -2.94 -2.74 -4.67
C VAL A 73 -4.23 -2.91 -5.46
N ALA A 74 -5.04 -1.86 -5.50
CA ALA A 74 -6.32 -1.91 -6.20
C ALA A 74 -6.10 -2.03 -7.70
N ASP A 75 -6.99 -2.79 -8.34
CA ASP A 75 -6.90 -3.11 -9.76
C ASP A 75 -8.08 -2.48 -10.52
N ASP A 76 -8.46 -1.28 -10.15
CA ASP A 76 -9.60 -0.55 -10.75
C ASP A 76 -9.21 0.48 -11.80
#